data_de1b7ada80a6d37ecd6140e82e460108
#
_entry.id   de1b7ada80a6d37ecd6140e82e460108
#
_cell.length_a   1.000
_cell.length_b   1.000
_cell.length_c   1.000
_cell.angle_alpha   90.00
_cell.angle_beta   90.00
_cell.angle_gamma   90.00
#
_symmetry.space_group_name_H-M   'P 1'
#
loop_
_entity.id
_entity.type
_entity.pdbx_description
1 polymer ?
#
loop_
_entity_poly.entity_id
_entity_poly.type
_entity_poly.pdbx_seq_one_letter_code
_entity_poly.pdbx_strand_id
1 'polypeptide(L)'
;MKKPLLIFATEGEAAPVRVARPDLDIAICGVGVVESAVSVAKIIESMCPEAVVLCGIAGAYSDALKVGDVVAVSEERCSTLPSVYRKSYLATIKLPLTEVVSNTVMAVGAEAMGAQIENMEGAAIFALCAAYGVPCAEIRTISNYTTDIREQWNIPAALEALVKAVNMLF
;
A
#
# COMPACT_ATOMS: atom_id res chain seq x y z
N MET A 1 17.27 13.37 -8.20
CA MET A 1 16.62 12.72 -7.05
C MET A 1 16.94 11.23 -7.13
N LYS A 2 17.39 10.62 -6.04
CA LYS A 2 17.49 9.16 -6.00
C LYS A 2 16.07 8.57 -6.15
N LYS A 3 16.00 7.38 -6.74
CA LYS A 3 14.73 6.66 -6.84
C LYS A 3 14.24 6.27 -5.45
N PRO A 4 12.92 6.27 -5.19
CA PRO A 4 12.39 5.83 -3.91
C PRO A 4 12.63 4.33 -3.72
N LEU A 5 12.68 3.89 -2.46
CA LEU A 5 12.59 2.48 -2.12
C LEU A 5 11.13 2.04 -2.26
N LEU A 6 10.88 1.03 -3.10
CA LEU A 6 9.56 0.41 -3.20
C LEU A 6 9.45 -0.71 -2.16
N ILE A 7 8.35 -0.71 -1.41
CA ILE A 7 8.05 -1.74 -0.40
C ILE A 7 6.79 -2.48 -0.82
N PHE A 8 6.83 -3.81 -0.73
CA PHE A 8 5.70 -4.71 -0.99
C PHE A 8 5.46 -5.62 0.20
N ALA A 9 4.23 -6.05 0.41
CA ALA A 9 3.90 -6.99 1.46
C ALA A 9 4.48 -8.39 1.17
N THR A 10 4.48 -8.82 -0.10
CA THR A 10 4.89 -10.16 -0.51
C THR A 10 5.80 -10.14 -1.73
N GLU A 11 6.63 -11.18 -1.87
CA GLU A 11 7.42 -11.38 -3.09
C GLU A 11 6.52 -11.64 -4.31
N GLY A 12 5.33 -12.23 -4.12
CA GLY A 12 4.36 -12.43 -5.20
C GLY A 12 3.90 -11.11 -5.83
N GLU A 13 3.77 -10.03 -5.05
CA GLU A 13 3.45 -8.69 -5.55
C GLU A 13 4.68 -8.00 -6.14
N ALA A 14 5.84 -8.19 -5.55
CA ALA A 14 7.09 -7.53 -5.96
C ALA A 14 7.70 -8.12 -7.23
N ALA A 15 7.62 -9.43 -7.43
CA ALA A 15 8.33 -10.14 -8.49
C ALA A 15 8.04 -9.60 -9.90
N PRO A 16 6.80 -9.32 -10.31
CA PRO A 16 6.53 -8.74 -11.63
C PRO A 16 7.18 -7.36 -11.82
N VAL A 17 7.17 -6.53 -10.77
CA VAL A 17 7.80 -5.20 -10.79
C VAL A 17 9.32 -5.34 -10.84
N ARG A 18 9.91 -6.25 -10.06
CA ARG A 18 11.35 -6.52 -10.04
C ARG A 18 11.88 -6.96 -11.41
N VAL A 19 11.09 -7.77 -12.13
CA VAL A 19 11.42 -8.18 -13.51
C VAL A 19 11.33 -7.00 -14.48
N ALA A 20 10.28 -6.19 -14.38
CA ALA A 20 10.06 -5.05 -15.28
C ALA A 20 11.02 -3.87 -15.01
N ARG A 21 11.42 -3.68 -13.76
CA ARG A 21 12.22 -2.55 -13.28
C ARG A 21 13.38 -3.02 -12.38
N PRO A 22 14.37 -3.71 -12.95
CA PRO A 22 15.55 -4.19 -12.20
C PRO A 22 16.45 -3.04 -11.67
N ASP A 23 16.17 -1.83 -12.09
CA ASP A 23 16.85 -0.59 -11.70
C ASP A 23 16.29 0.06 -10.43
N LEU A 24 15.18 -0.47 -9.87
CA LEU A 24 14.56 0.02 -8.65
C LEU A 24 14.95 -0.83 -7.44
N ASP A 25 15.19 -0.16 -6.31
CA ASP A 25 15.36 -0.83 -5.03
C ASP A 25 14.00 -1.29 -4.50
N ILE A 26 13.90 -2.58 -4.20
CA ILE A 26 12.66 -3.24 -3.76
C ILE A 26 12.92 -4.04 -2.49
N ALA A 27 12.10 -3.82 -1.47
CA ALA A 27 12.09 -4.57 -0.21
C ALA A 27 10.72 -5.20 0.07
N ILE A 28 10.72 -6.27 0.88
CA ILE A 28 9.52 -6.98 1.32
C ILE A 28 9.31 -6.71 2.81
N CYS A 29 8.10 -6.30 3.20
CA CYS A 29 7.79 -5.98 4.58
C CYS A 29 7.00 -7.08 5.33
N GLY A 30 6.45 -8.07 4.62
CA GLY A 30 5.52 -9.03 5.22
C GLY A 30 4.09 -8.51 5.25
N VAL A 31 3.15 -9.42 5.50
CA VAL A 31 1.71 -9.14 5.53
C VAL A 31 1.27 -8.75 6.94
N GLY A 32 0.45 -7.70 7.02
CA GLY A 32 -0.18 -7.24 8.25
C GLY A 32 0.66 -6.25 9.05
N VAL A 33 -0.02 -5.55 9.95
CA VAL A 33 0.53 -4.41 10.71
C VAL A 33 1.80 -4.77 11.50
N VAL A 34 1.84 -5.93 12.15
CA VAL A 34 2.95 -6.30 13.05
C VAL A 34 4.21 -6.61 12.24
N GLU A 35 4.11 -7.50 11.25
CA GLU A 35 5.26 -7.90 10.43
C GLU A 35 5.80 -6.72 9.64
N SER A 36 4.91 -5.93 9.01
CA SER A 36 5.32 -4.76 8.24
C SER A 36 6.00 -3.70 9.12
N ALA A 37 5.50 -3.46 10.33
CA ALA A 37 6.11 -2.51 11.24
C ALA A 37 7.54 -2.92 11.62
N VAL A 38 7.75 -4.17 12.01
CA VAL A 38 9.09 -4.67 12.40
C VAL A 38 10.06 -4.64 11.22
N SER A 39 9.59 -5.11 10.05
CA SER A 39 10.43 -5.17 8.85
C SER A 39 10.80 -3.78 8.33
N VAL A 40 9.83 -2.86 8.24
CA VAL A 40 10.08 -1.53 7.70
C VAL A 40 10.97 -0.68 8.62
N ALA A 41 10.85 -0.83 9.95
CA ALA A 41 11.79 -0.19 10.86
C ALA A 41 13.24 -0.61 10.56
N LYS A 42 13.50 -1.92 10.45
CA LYS A 42 14.83 -2.45 10.08
C LYS A 42 15.30 -2.00 8.69
N ILE A 43 14.39 -1.97 7.72
CA ILE A 43 14.67 -1.53 6.35
C ILE A 43 15.09 -0.05 6.34
N ILE A 44 14.35 0.82 7.02
CA ILE A 44 14.68 2.24 7.10
C ILE A 44 16.04 2.45 7.78
N GLU A 45 16.30 1.75 8.89
CA GLU A 45 17.57 1.86 9.63
C GLU A 45 18.77 1.36 8.81
N SER A 46 18.61 0.29 8.04
CA SER A 46 19.72 -0.32 7.30
C SER A 46 19.97 0.32 5.94
N MET A 47 18.91 0.74 5.24
CA MET A 47 19.01 1.26 3.87
C MET A 47 19.01 2.78 3.79
N CYS A 48 18.56 3.47 4.85
CA CYS A 48 18.44 4.93 4.91
C CYS A 48 17.82 5.54 3.64
N PRO A 49 16.62 5.11 3.22
CA PRO A 49 16.02 5.56 1.97
C PRO A 49 15.67 7.05 2.04
N GLU A 50 15.84 7.78 0.92
CA GLU A 50 15.40 9.18 0.82
C GLU A 50 13.86 9.31 0.74
N ALA A 51 13.19 8.27 0.29
CA ALA A 51 11.73 8.17 0.23
C ALA A 51 11.29 6.71 0.16
N VAL A 52 10.10 6.43 0.65
CA VAL A 52 9.46 5.10 0.61
C VAL A 52 8.16 5.18 -0.20
N VAL A 53 7.91 4.20 -1.05
CA VAL A 53 6.62 4.01 -1.71
C VAL A 53 6.13 2.60 -1.40
N LEU A 54 5.05 2.50 -0.62
CA LEU A 54 4.36 1.23 -0.43
C LEU A 54 3.56 0.89 -1.69
N CYS A 55 3.76 -0.29 -2.22
CA CYS A 55 3.08 -0.78 -3.41
C CYS A 55 2.38 -2.10 -3.11
N GLY A 56 1.19 -2.31 -3.65
CA GLY A 56 0.47 -3.57 -3.47
C GLY A 56 -0.95 -3.55 -4.01
N ILE A 57 -1.67 -4.63 -3.72
CA ILE A 57 -3.09 -4.77 -4.06
C ILE A 57 -3.98 -4.31 -2.90
N ALA A 58 -5.25 -4.03 -3.18
CA ALA A 58 -6.25 -3.63 -2.19
C ALA A 58 -7.65 -4.12 -2.56
N GLY A 59 -8.51 -4.24 -1.54
CA GLY A 59 -9.95 -4.46 -1.71
C GLY A 59 -10.71 -3.14 -1.78
N ALA A 60 -11.62 -2.98 -2.73
CA ALA A 60 -12.51 -1.83 -2.84
C ALA A 60 -13.81 -2.04 -2.05
N TYR A 61 -14.27 -1.01 -1.35
CA TYR A 61 -15.54 -1.06 -0.61
C TYR A 61 -16.78 -0.90 -1.49
N SER A 62 -16.61 -0.40 -2.72
CA SER A 62 -17.73 -0.21 -3.66
C SER A 62 -17.27 -0.33 -5.11
N ASP A 63 -18.23 -0.40 -6.02
CA ASP A 63 -18.00 -0.45 -7.46
C ASP A 63 -17.64 0.91 -8.11
N ALA A 64 -17.47 1.95 -7.32
CA ALA A 64 -16.89 3.21 -7.78
C ALA A 64 -15.45 3.05 -8.27
N LEU A 65 -14.73 2.05 -7.70
CA LEU A 65 -13.43 1.58 -8.18
C LEU A 65 -13.59 0.19 -8.80
N LYS A 66 -12.90 -0.04 -9.90
CA LYS A 66 -12.95 -1.32 -10.62
C LYS A 66 -11.67 -2.12 -10.40
N VAL A 67 -11.77 -3.44 -10.52
CA VAL A 67 -10.59 -4.31 -10.54
C VAL A 67 -9.63 -3.85 -11.65
N GLY A 68 -8.37 -3.65 -11.29
CA GLY A 68 -7.33 -3.09 -12.16
C GLY A 68 -7.17 -1.57 -12.09
N ASP A 69 -8.07 -0.84 -11.41
CA ASP A 69 -7.85 0.58 -11.14
C ASP A 69 -6.63 0.78 -10.24
N VAL A 70 -5.86 1.83 -10.54
CA VAL A 70 -4.68 2.23 -9.78
C VAL A 70 -4.96 3.53 -9.06
N VAL A 71 -4.71 3.55 -7.76
CA VAL A 71 -4.97 4.69 -6.89
C VAL A 71 -3.77 5.04 -6.02
N ALA A 72 -3.66 6.30 -5.62
CA ALA A 72 -2.74 6.75 -4.57
C ALA A 72 -3.51 6.89 -3.25
N VAL A 73 -2.95 6.36 -2.17
CA VAL A 73 -3.52 6.54 -0.85
C VAL A 73 -3.04 7.86 -0.27
N SER A 74 -3.96 8.78 0.00
CA SER A 74 -3.67 10.05 0.64
C SER A 74 -3.70 9.98 2.16
N GLU A 75 -4.52 9.06 2.70
CA GLU A 75 -4.73 8.87 4.15
C GLU A 75 -4.94 7.39 4.47
N GLU A 76 -4.21 6.90 5.46
CA GLU A 76 -4.37 5.57 6.06
C GLU A 76 -5.00 5.66 7.44
N ARG A 77 -5.94 4.79 7.74
CA ARG A 77 -6.67 4.73 9.02
C ARG A 77 -6.62 3.35 9.63
N CYS A 78 -6.36 3.26 10.95
CA CYS A 78 -6.57 2.03 11.71
C CYS A 78 -8.05 1.93 12.13
N SER A 79 -8.95 1.61 11.20
CA SER A 79 -10.40 1.65 11.43
C SER A 79 -10.90 0.64 12.46
N THR A 80 -10.18 -0.47 12.65
CA THR A 80 -10.54 -1.55 13.60
C THR A 80 -10.27 -1.21 15.07
N LEU A 81 -9.53 -0.12 15.35
CA LEU A 81 -9.35 0.35 16.70
C LEU A 81 -10.60 1.03 17.26
N PRO A 82 -10.84 0.98 18.59
CA PRO A 82 -11.85 1.82 19.23
C PRO A 82 -11.65 3.29 18.86
N SER A 83 -12.74 4.03 18.68
CA SER A 83 -12.73 5.41 18.16
C SER A 83 -11.76 6.36 18.87
N VAL A 84 -11.61 6.21 20.20
CA VAL A 84 -10.71 7.02 21.03
C VAL A 84 -9.22 6.81 20.74
N TYR A 85 -8.85 5.72 20.07
CA TYR A 85 -7.47 5.38 19.70
C TYR A 85 -7.21 5.46 18.19
N ARG A 86 -8.23 5.77 17.39
CA ARG A 86 -8.07 5.90 15.93
C ARG A 86 -7.21 7.10 15.61
N LYS A 87 -6.28 6.89 14.68
CA LYS A 87 -5.43 7.93 14.10
C LYS A 87 -5.44 7.81 12.60
N SER A 88 -5.24 8.94 11.95
CA SER A 88 -4.97 9.02 10.52
C SER A 88 -3.51 9.31 10.29
N TYR A 89 -2.96 8.69 9.25
CA TYR A 89 -1.60 8.88 8.79
C TYR A 89 -1.65 9.34 7.35
N LEU A 90 -0.93 10.43 7.02
CA LEU A 90 -1.02 11.07 5.71
C LEU A 90 0.21 10.73 4.86
N ALA A 91 -0.04 10.52 3.56
CA ALA A 91 1.03 10.50 2.58
C ALA A 91 1.72 11.88 2.54
N THR A 92 3.04 11.89 2.39
CA THR A 92 3.83 13.13 2.29
C THR A 92 4.28 13.42 0.86
N ILE A 93 4.17 12.42 -0.02
CA ILE A 93 4.47 12.54 -1.46
C ILE A 93 3.15 12.40 -2.22
N LYS A 94 2.84 13.39 -3.07
CA LYS A 94 1.72 13.33 -4.03
C LYS A 94 2.15 12.62 -5.29
N LEU A 95 1.32 11.67 -5.72
CA LEU A 95 1.46 11.00 -7.01
C LEU A 95 0.36 11.47 -7.98
N PRO A 96 0.60 11.48 -9.30
CA PRO A 96 -0.38 11.88 -10.31
C PRO A 96 -1.41 10.76 -10.57
N LEU A 97 -2.06 10.30 -9.53
CA LEU A 97 -3.09 9.25 -9.53
C LEU A 97 -4.33 9.74 -8.79
N THR A 98 -5.46 9.06 -8.98
CA THR A 98 -6.67 9.31 -8.19
C THR A 98 -6.39 9.05 -6.71
N GLU A 99 -6.60 10.06 -5.87
CA GLU A 99 -6.40 9.94 -4.42
C GLU A 99 -7.60 9.27 -3.75
N VAL A 100 -7.31 8.38 -2.81
CA VAL A 100 -8.30 7.68 -1.98
C VAL A 100 -7.88 7.65 -0.52
N VAL A 101 -8.85 7.42 0.36
CA VAL A 101 -8.63 7.08 1.77
C VAL A 101 -8.69 5.56 1.91
N SER A 102 -7.76 5.01 2.67
CA SER A 102 -7.66 3.57 2.92
C SER A 102 -7.82 3.24 4.40
N ASN A 103 -8.39 2.08 4.68
CA ASN A 103 -8.36 1.45 6.00
C ASN A 103 -7.28 0.38 6.05
N THR A 104 -6.40 0.47 7.04
CA THR A 104 -5.55 -0.66 7.42
C THR A 104 -6.32 -1.57 8.35
N VAL A 105 -6.52 -2.83 7.94
CA VAL A 105 -7.34 -3.82 8.63
C VAL A 105 -6.53 -5.05 9.02
N MET A 106 -7.00 -5.76 10.05
CA MET A 106 -6.39 -7.04 10.48
C MET A 106 -6.99 -8.25 9.76
N ALA A 107 -8.16 -8.06 9.15
CA ALA A 107 -8.84 -9.06 8.32
C ALA A 107 -9.65 -8.35 7.25
N VAL A 108 -9.77 -8.98 6.09
CA VAL A 108 -10.51 -8.45 4.93
C VAL A 108 -12.01 -8.34 5.25
N GLY A 109 -12.68 -7.33 4.68
CA GLY A 109 -14.11 -7.14 4.81
C GLY A 109 -14.53 -6.33 6.04
N ALA A 110 -13.64 -5.47 6.55
CA ALA A 110 -14.00 -4.53 7.60
C ALA A 110 -14.99 -3.47 7.11
N GLU A 111 -15.61 -2.75 8.03
CA GLU A 111 -16.52 -1.65 7.70
C GLU A 111 -15.75 -0.48 7.06
N ALA A 112 -16.28 0.07 5.98
CA ALA A 112 -15.63 1.12 5.18
C ALA A 112 -15.37 2.41 5.95
N MET A 113 -16.31 2.82 6.82
CA MET A 113 -16.20 4.04 7.65
C MET A 113 -15.75 5.29 6.85
N GLY A 114 -16.21 5.40 5.59
CA GLY A 114 -15.88 6.50 4.69
C GLY A 114 -14.58 6.35 3.90
N ALA A 115 -13.84 5.24 4.05
CA ALA A 115 -12.73 4.91 3.19
C ALA A 115 -13.22 4.28 1.87
N GLN A 116 -12.40 4.33 0.81
CA GLN A 116 -12.69 3.74 -0.48
C GLN A 116 -12.12 2.34 -0.64
N ILE A 117 -11.02 2.05 0.04
CA ILE A 117 -10.30 0.77 -0.05
C ILE A 117 -9.83 0.29 1.32
N GLU A 118 -9.42 -0.98 1.39
CA GLU A 118 -8.70 -1.54 2.55
C GLU A 118 -7.43 -2.28 2.12
N ASN A 119 -6.46 -2.28 3.03
CA ASN A 119 -5.24 -3.07 2.96
C ASN A 119 -4.82 -3.50 4.38
N MET A 120 -3.67 -4.17 4.53
CA MET A 120 -3.26 -4.71 5.84
C MET A 120 -1.98 -4.09 6.41
N GLU A 121 -1.31 -3.15 5.73
CA GLU A 121 0.02 -2.63 6.10
C GLU A 121 0.12 -1.11 6.22
N GLY A 122 -0.65 -0.37 5.42
CA GLY A 122 -0.42 1.04 5.11
C GLY A 122 -0.23 1.95 6.33
N ALA A 123 -1.11 1.87 7.32
CA ALA A 123 -1.02 2.71 8.52
C ALA A 123 0.28 2.49 9.31
N ALA A 124 0.77 1.25 9.38
CA ALA A 124 2.04 0.95 10.07
C ALA A 124 3.21 1.61 9.35
N ILE A 125 3.23 1.53 8.03
CA ILE A 125 4.31 2.07 7.21
C ILE A 125 4.29 3.61 7.24
N PHE A 126 3.12 4.23 7.10
CA PHE A 126 3.00 5.68 7.20
C PHE A 126 3.41 6.21 8.58
N ALA A 127 2.99 5.50 9.66
CA ALA A 127 3.39 5.86 11.02
C ALA A 127 4.91 5.79 11.22
N LEU A 128 5.55 4.75 10.69
CA LEU A 128 7.01 4.60 10.76
C LEU A 128 7.72 5.66 9.94
N CYS A 129 7.31 5.89 8.69
CA CYS A 129 7.90 6.94 7.86
C CYS A 129 7.81 8.31 8.55
N ALA A 130 6.67 8.62 9.17
CA ALA A 130 6.53 9.85 9.95
C ALA A 130 7.46 9.90 11.16
N ALA A 131 7.62 8.79 11.89
CA ALA A 131 8.50 8.71 13.07
C ALA A 131 9.98 8.87 12.70
N TYR A 132 10.39 8.34 11.56
CA TYR A 132 11.78 8.43 11.06
C TYR A 132 12.03 9.67 10.19
N GLY A 133 11.00 10.48 9.89
CA GLY A 133 11.14 11.65 9.01
C GLY A 133 11.40 11.28 7.54
N VAL A 134 10.99 10.10 7.10
CA VAL A 134 11.16 9.63 5.72
C VAL A 134 9.90 9.96 4.92
N PRO A 135 10.00 10.71 3.80
CA PRO A 135 8.87 10.95 2.92
C PRO A 135 8.27 9.66 2.38
N CYS A 136 6.93 9.59 2.31
CA CYS A 136 6.26 8.39 1.84
C CYS A 136 5.04 8.65 0.95
N ALA A 137 4.77 7.68 0.07
CA ALA A 137 3.57 7.54 -0.72
C ALA A 137 3.09 6.09 -0.69
N GLU A 138 1.89 5.86 -1.21
CA GLU A 138 1.34 4.52 -1.37
C GLU A 138 0.56 4.41 -2.68
N ILE A 139 0.79 3.31 -3.40
CA ILE A 139 0.11 2.92 -4.63
C ILE A 139 -0.61 1.61 -4.39
N ARG A 140 -1.91 1.60 -4.64
CA ARG A 140 -2.71 0.37 -4.60
C ARG A 140 -3.38 0.12 -5.93
N THR A 141 -3.47 -1.16 -6.29
CA THR A 141 -4.27 -1.63 -7.42
C THR A 141 -5.42 -2.49 -6.90
N ILE A 142 -6.61 -2.25 -7.42
CA ILE A 142 -7.80 -2.96 -6.95
C ILE A 142 -7.77 -4.40 -7.48
N SER A 143 -7.78 -5.36 -6.58
CA SER A 143 -7.80 -6.80 -6.91
C SER A 143 -9.17 -7.45 -6.72
N ASN A 144 -10.02 -6.87 -5.86
CA ASN A 144 -11.29 -7.43 -5.43
C ASN A 144 -12.18 -6.37 -4.80
N TYR A 145 -13.43 -6.71 -4.60
CA TYR A 145 -14.29 -6.02 -3.63
C TYR A 145 -14.16 -6.67 -2.24
N THR A 146 -14.38 -5.90 -1.19
CA THR A 146 -14.23 -6.39 0.19
C THR A 146 -15.26 -7.47 0.56
N THR A 147 -16.31 -7.59 -0.23
CA THR A 147 -17.36 -8.64 -0.12
C THR A 147 -17.01 -9.92 -0.87
N ASP A 148 -15.96 -9.92 -1.70
CA ASP A 148 -15.59 -11.06 -2.52
C ASP A 148 -14.90 -12.13 -1.67
N ILE A 149 -15.19 -13.41 -1.97
CA ILE A 149 -14.38 -14.52 -1.45
C ILE A 149 -13.03 -14.56 -2.17
N ARG A 150 -12.04 -15.18 -1.54
CA ARG A 150 -10.65 -15.18 -2.03
C ARG A 150 -10.48 -15.67 -3.47
N GLU A 151 -11.28 -16.64 -3.87
CA GLU A 151 -11.29 -17.25 -5.21
C GLU A 151 -11.75 -16.29 -6.32
N GLN A 152 -12.46 -15.22 -5.96
CA GLN A 152 -12.94 -14.18 -6.88
C GLN A 152 -11.92 -13.05 -7.11
N TRP A 153 -10.84 -13.01 -6.34
CA TRP A 153 -9.82 -11.96 -6.47
C TRP A 153 -9.07 -12.09 -7.78
N ASN A 154 -9.02 -11.01 -8.53
CA ASN A 154 -8.27 -10.96 -9.79
C ASN A 154 -6.87 -10.35 -9.57
N ILE A 155 -6.03 -11.08 -8.84
CA ILE A 155 -4.66 -10.68 -8.53
C ILE A 155 -3.82 -10.47 -9.79
N PRO A 156 -3.89 -11.34 -10.84
CA PRO A 156 -3.13 -11.13 -12.06
C PRO A 156 -3.39 -9.78 -12.73
N ALA A 157 -4.66 -9.38 -12.85
CA ALA A 157 -5.02 -8.09 -13.44
C ALA A 157 -4.52 -6.91 -12.59
N ALA A 158 -4.63 -7.01 -11.26
CA ALA A 158 -4.12 -5.98 -10.35
C ALA A 158 -2.60 -5.85 -10.44
N LEU A 159 -1.85 -6.95 -10.50
CA LEU A 159 -0.40 -6.92 -10.62
C LEU A 159 0.07 -6.37 -11.97
N GLU A 160 -0.63 -6.70 -13.07
CA GLU A 160 -0.35 -6.11 -14.39
C GLU A 160 -0.53 -4.58 -14.35
N ALA A 161 -1.61 -4.09 -13.75
CA ALA A 161 -1.87 -2.67 -13.59
C ALA A 161 -0.80 -1.99 -12.70
N LEU A 162 -0.37 -2.66 -11.62
CA LEU A 162 0.69 -2.17 -10.74
C LEU A 162 2.02 -1.99 -11.46
N VAL A 163 2.43 -2.97 -12.27
CA VAL A 163 3.65 -2.88 -13.10
C VAL A 163 3.58 -1.68 -14.05
N LYS A 164 2.45 -1.49 -14.74
CA LYS A 164 2.24 -0.34 -15.64
C LYS A 164 2.36 0.99 -14.89
N ALA A 165 1.75 1.08 -13.70
CA ALA A 165 1.81 2.29 -12.89
C ALA A 165 3.24 2.59 -12.42
N VAL A 166 3.97 1.60 -11.92
CA VAL A 166 5.36 1.77 -11.49
C VAL A 166 6.25 2.20 -12.67
N ASN A 167 6.07 1.62 -13.85
CA ASN A 167 6.81 2.03 -15.06
C ASN A 167 6.52 3.47 -15.49
N MET A 168 5.30 3.96 -15.24
CA MET A 168 4.91 5.33 -15.58
C MET A 168 5.44 6.36 -14.57
N LEU A 169 5.54 5.98 -13.29
CA LEU A 169 5.82 6.90 -12.20
C LEU A 169 7.31 7.03 -11.85
N PHE A 170 8.09 5.99 -12.09
CA PHE A 170 9.50 5.88 -11.67
C PHE A 170 10.40 5.41 -12.81
#